data_7ca8879cf43cf0b95efd9718a024de13
#
_entry.id   7ca8879cf43cf0b95efd9718a024de13
#
_cell.length_a   1.000
_cell.length_b   1.000
_cell.length_c   1.000
_cell.angle_alpha   90.00
_cell.angle_beta   90.00
_cell.angle_gamma   90.00
#
_symmetry.space_group_name_H-M   'P 1'
#
loop_
_entity.id
_entity.type
_entity.pdbx_description
1 polymer ?
#
loop_
_entity_poly.entity_id
_entity_poly.type
_entity_poly.pdbx_seq_one_letter_code
_entity_poly.pdbx_strand_id
1 'polypeptide(L)'
;MPARRRVATAASVAFVGVAPLVLTALGAAPAAAHGSMGDPVSRVSQCYAEGPESPKSDACKAAVAAGGTQALYDWNGIRIGDAAGRHQELIPDGKLCSAGSDAFKGLDLARADWPATAVSSGSYTFKYRVTAPHKGTFKVYITKEGFDPAKSLAWDDLDLQNPVATVTDPAASGGFYTFSGTLPKRSGKQVLYAVWQRSDSPEAFYSCSDVTFGGASTGGDGGSTPAPSASAPSEEQIEDGADESTVEHNGHGDQDASTSAEPVAKTEANQPKAAGTTENLAETGGDSSTSYIAMGGAAALALGAAALFMSVRRRATDGTRR
;
A
#
# COMPACT_ATOMS: atom_id res chain seq x y z
N MET A 1 -72.70 -17.67 39.21
CA MET A 1 -71.63 -16.77 39.65
C MET A 1 -70.45 -17.01 38.75
N PRO A 2 -69.95 -16.05 37.90
CA PRO A 2 -68.91 -16.31 36.89
C PRO A 2 -67.54 -16.04 37.42
N ALA A 3 -66.64 -17.01 37.20
CA ALA A 3 -65.22 -16.93 37.47
C ALA A 3 -64.54 -16.04 36.49
N ARG A 4 -63.85 -14.98 36.96
CA ARG A 4 -63.01 -14.11 36.16
C ARG A 4 -61.63 -14.76 35.96
N ARG A 5 -61.32 -15.20 34.73
CA ARG A 5 -59.96 -15.57 34.28
C ARG A 5 -59.11 -14.31 34.14
N ARG A 6 -57.99 -14.25 34.83
CA ARG A 6 -56.96 -13.26 34.61
C ARG A 6 -56.03 -13.74 33.47
N VAL A 7 -55.97 -12.98 32.37
CA VAL A 7 -55.00 -13.14 31.31
C VAL A 7 -53.72 -12.46 31.76
N ALA A 8 -52.68 -13.25 31.98
CA ALA A 8 -51.34 -12.73 32.18
C ALA A 8 -50.70 -12.49 30.82
N THR A 9 -50.45 -11.23 30.52
CA THR A 9 -49.72 -10.78 29.31
C THR A 9 -48.25 -11.07 29.48
N ALA A 10 -47.75 -12.02 28.72
CA ALA A 10 -46.30 -12.20 28.51
C ALA A 10 -45.83 -11.20 27.46
N ALA A 11 -45.15 -10.15 27.88
CA ALA A 11 -44.45 -9.25 27.01
C ALA A 11 -43.13 -8.88 27.71
N SER A 12 -42.10 -9.60 27.41
CA SER A 12 -40.71 -9.19 27.65
C SER A 12 -39.77 -10.34 27.20
N VAL A 13 -39.19 -10.29 26.06
CA VAL A 13 -37.83 -10.72 25.72
C VAL A 13 -37.62 -10.46 24.23
N ALA A 14 -37.24 -9.28 23.87
CA ALA A 14 -36.73 -8.99 22.51
C ALA A 14 -35.87 -7.73 22.49
N PHE A 15 -34.84 -7.62 23.37
CA PHE A 15 -33.91 -6.48 23.29
C PHE A 15 -32.49 -6.80 23.76
N VAL A 16 -32.03 -8.04 23.70
CA VAL A 16 -30.65 -8.38 24.10
C VAL A 16 -29.78 -8.83 22.92
N GLY A 17 -30.32 -8.95 21.70
CA GLY A 17 -29.62 -9.54 20.57
C GLY A 17 -28.87 -8.56 19.62
N VAL A 18 -29.02 -7.23 19.76
CA VAL A 18 -28.50 -6.29 18.78
C VAL A 18 -27.21 -5.58 19.23
N ALA A 19 -26.91 -5.55 20.51
CA ALA A 19 -25.74 -4.85 21.04
C ALA A 19 -24.35 -5.45 20.67
N PRO A 20 -24.15 -6.75 20.52
CA PRO A 20 -22.84 -7.28 20.14
C PRO A 20 -22.49 -7.13 18.64
N LEU A 21 -23.48 -6.99 17.76
CA LEU A 21 -23.24 -6.86 16.32
C LEU A 21 -22.76 -5.47 15.88
N VAL A 22 -23.02 -4.44 16.65
CA VAL A 22 -22.59 -3.06 16.33
C VAL A 22 -21.15 -2.80 16.76
N LEU A 23 -20.62 -3.50 17.76
CA LEU A 23 -19.24 -3.33 18.22
C LEU A 23 -18.20 -4.00 17.30
N THR A 24 -18.57 -4.98 16.50
CA THR A 24 -17.64 -5.66 15.57
C THR A 24 -17.44 -4.91 14.27
N ALA A 25 -18.26 -3.92 13.95
CA ALA A 25 -18.13 -3.12 12.72
C ALA A 25 -17.11 -1.97 12.82
N LEU A 26 -16.56 -1.70 14.00
CA LEU A 26 -15.65 -0.56 14.24
C LEU A 26 -14.15 -0.93 14.22
N GLY A 27 -13.81 -2.17 13.89
CA GLY A 27 -12.44 -2.66 14.02
C GLY A 27 -11.73 -3.07 12.73
N ALA A 28 -12.34 -2.91 11.56
CA ALA A 28 -11.62 -3.17 10.32
C ALA A 28 -10.76 -1.94 9.97
N ALA A 29 -9.53 -1.89 10.50
CA ALA A 29 -8.52 -1.01 9.93
C ALA A 29 -8.37 -1.39 8.44
N PRO A 30 -8.33 -0.41 7.52
CA PRO A 30 -8.08 -0.72 6.11
C PRO A 30 -6.73 -1.42 6.02
N ALA A 31 -6.73 -2.67 5.55
CA ALA A 31 -5.48 -3.38 5.27
C ALA A 31 -4.75 -2.60 4.16
N ALA A 32 -3.57 -2.11 4.46
CA ALA A 32 -2.75 -1.39 3.51
C ALA A 32 -2.12 -2.40 2.53
N ALA A 33 -2.36 -2.23 1.23
CA ALA A 33 -1.64 -2.94 0.19
C ALA A 33 -0.28 -2.27 -0.03
N HIS A 34 0.75 -3.04 -0.38
CA HIS A 34 2.05 -2.47 -0.71
C HIS A 34 2.76 -3.31 -1.75
N GLY A 35 3.52 -2.66 -2.61
CA GLY A 35 4.32 -3.36 -3.60
C GLY A 35 4.91 -2.45 -4.67
N SER A 36 5.75 -3.04 -5.52
CA SER A 36 6.36 -2.39 -6.67
C SER A 36 6.75 -3.41 -7.75
N MET A 37 7.00 -2.94 -8.97
CA MET A 37 7.49 -3.81 -10.04
C MET A 37 8.87 -4.38 -9.69
N GLY A 38 8.96 -5.72 -9.72
CA GLY A 38 10.19 -6.47 -9.51
C GLY A 38 10.80 -6.99 -10.82
N ASP A 39 9.99 -7.18 -11.87
CA ASP A 39 10.46 -7.53 -13.21
C ASP A 39 9.46 -7.04 -14.28
N PRO A 40 9.84 -6.07 -15.11
CA PRO A 40 11.08 -5.28 -15.07
C PRO A 40 11.19 -4.46 -13.79
N VAL A 41 12.40 -4.31 -13.27
CA VAL A 41 12.64 -3.67 -11.98
C VAL A 41 12.23 -2.19 -12.00
N SER A 42 11.47 -1.75 -11.01
CA SER A 42 11.12 -0.34 -10.85
C SER A 42 12.32 0.50 -10.40
N ARG A 43 12.30 1.81 -10.70
CA ARG A 43 13.33 2.76 -10.25
C ARG A 43 13.58 2.69 -8.76
N VAL A 44 12.51 2.66 -7.97
CA VAL A 44 12.62 2.61 -6.51
C VAL A 44 13.26 1.30 -6.05
N SER A 45 12.80 0.16 -6.58
CA SER A 45 13.37 -1.17 -6.23
C SER A 45 14.82 -1.30 -6.67
N GLN A 46 15.18 -0.77 -7.83
CA GLN A 46 16.55 -0.71 -8.31
C GLN A 46 17.46 0.06 -7.35
N CYS A 47 17.04 1.28 -6.97
CA CYS A 47 17.84 2.10 -6.09
C CYS A 47 17.94 1.53 -4.67
N TYR A 48 16.88 0.86 -4.21
CA TYR A 48 16.92 0.10 -2.95
C TYR A 48 17.92 -1.05 -3.01
N ALA A 49 17.95 -1.81 -4.12
CA ALA A 49 18.91 -2.91 -4.33
C ALA A 49 20.38 -2.43 -4.37
N GLU A 50 20.62 -1.19 -4.78
CA GLU A 50 21.96 -0.59 -4.73
C GLU A 50 22.41 -0.21 -3.31
N GLY A 51 21.48 -0.12 -2.37
CA GLY A 51 21.67 0.29 -0.98
C GLY A 51 21.35 1.78 -0.78
N PRO A 52 20.32 2.10 0.04
CA PRO A 52 19.87 3.47 0.25
C PRO A 52 20.96 4.45 0.69
N GLU A 53 21.86 4.01 1.60
CA GLU A 53 22.91 4.86 2.17
C GLU A 53 24.11 5.08 1.25
N SER A 54 24.30 4.23 0.24
CA SER A 54 25.43 4.32 -0.69
C SER A 54 25.11 3.82 -2.07
N PRO A 55 24.13 4.44 -2.78
CA PRO A 55 23.74 4.01 -4.13
C PRO A 55 24.91 4.07 -5.09
N LYS A 56 24.92 3.19 -6.07
CA LYS A 56 26.06 2.99 -6.98
C LYS A 56 25.92 3.77 -8.28
N SER A 57 24.72 3.69 -8.91
CA SER A 57 24.45 4.41 -10.15
C SER A 57 24.27 5.91 -9.90
N ASP A 58 24.63 6.72 -10.90
CA ASP A 58 24.49 8.18 -10.77
C ASP A 58 23.01 8.60 -10.73
N ALA A 59 22.13 7.81 -11.32
CA ALA A 59 20.69 8.03 -11.23
C ALA A 59 20.18 7.83 -9.79
N CYS A 60 20.54 6.72 -9.13
CA CYS A 60 20.12 6.46 -7.74
C CYS A 60 20.77 7.43 -6.75
N LYS A 61 22.05 7.83 -6.96
CA LYS A 61 22.66 8.91 -6.16
C LYS A 61 21.90 10.22 -6.28
N ALA A 62 21.50 10.59 -7.49
CA ALA A 62 20.72 11.79 -7.72
C ALA A 62 19.31 11.69 -7.10
N ALA A 63 18.69 10.52 -7.17
CA ALA A 63 17.39 10.27 -6.55
C ALA A 63 17.46 10.45 -5.02
N VAL A 64 18.47 9.89 -4.37
CA VAL A 64 18.72 10.08 -2.93
C VAL A 64 19.03 11.53 -2.60
N ALA A 65 19.86 12.21 -3.38
CA ALA A 65 20.16 13.63 -3.19
C ALA A 65 18.90 14.52 -3.27
N ALA A 66 17.92 14.14 -4.10
CA ALA A 66 16.68 14.88 -4.27
C ALA A 66 15.59 14.54 -3.25
N GLY A 67 15.44 13.25 -2.89
CA GLY A 67 14.33 12.73 -2.07
C GLY A 67 14.72 12.18 -0.70
N GLY A 68 16.03 11.98 -0.44
CA GLY A 68 16.51 11.31 0.76
C GLY A 68 16.51 9.77 0.63
N THR A 69 17.04 9.10 1.63
CA THR A 69 17.17 7.62 1.66
C THR A 69 15.86 6.95 2.03
N GLN A 70 15.00 7.61 2.82
CA GLN A 70 13.73 7.06 3.31
C GLN A 70 12.81 6.57 2.18
N ALA A 71 12.77 7.31 1.06
CA ALA A 71 12.01 6.91 -0.13
C ALA A 71 12.39 5.52 -0.66
N LEU A 72 13.64 5.10 -0.46
CA LEU A 72 14.12 3.80 -0.91
C LEU A 72 13.74 2.69 0.07
N TYR A 73 13.81 2.94 1.39
CA TYR A 73 13.30 2.01 2.39
C TYR A 73 11.79 1.79 2.25
N ASP A 74 11.07 2.84 1.83
CA ASP A 74 9.63 2.79 1.54
C ASP A 74 9.33 2.34 0.08
N TRP A 75 10.18 1.50 -0.52
CA TRP A 75 10.14 1.08 -1.93
C TRP A 75 8.77 0.55 -2.39
N ASN A 76 7.96 0.04 -1.50
CA ASN A 76 6.65 -0.54 -1.76
C ASN A 76 5.48 0.44 -1.51
N GLY A 77 5.78 1.72 -1.18
CA GLY A 77 4.81 2.72 -0.71
C GLY A 77 4.39 3.78 -1.72
N ILE A 78 4.78 3.68 -3.00
CA ILE A 78 4.39 4.69 -4.01
C ILE A 78 2.92 4.51 -4.36
N ARG A 79 2.05 5.32 -3.74
CA ARG A 79 0.59 5.15 -3.81
C ARG A 79 -0.20 6.44 -3.68
N ILE A 80 -1.47 6.38 -4.08
CA ILE A 80 -2.49 7.37 -3.78
C ILE A 80 -3.66 6.65 -3.11
N GLY A 81 -3.96 6.98 -1.85
CA GLY A 81 -4.98 6.29 -1.05
C GLY A 81 -6.41 6.46 -1.59
N ASP A 82 -6.72 7.58 -2.23
CA ASP A 82 -8.02 7.87 -2.84
C ASP A 82 -7.89 8.14 -4.35
N ALA A 83 -7.22 7.25 -5.05
CA ALA A 83 -7.05 7.36 -6.50
C ALA A 83 -8.36 7.15 -7.26
N ALA A 84 -9.11 6.10 -6.92
CA ALA A 84 -10.41 5.76 -7.50
C ALA A 84 -10.44 5.85 -9.04
N GLY A 85 -9.35 5.46 -9.70
CA GLY A 85 -9.20 5.51 -11.16
C GLY A 85 -8.85 6.89 -11.74
N ARG A 86 -8.72 7.94 -10.91
CA ARG A 86 -8.46 9.33 -11.36
C ARG A 86 -6.97 9.64 -11.54
N HIS A 87 -6.19 8.67 -12.02
CA HIS A 87 -4.73 8.75 -12.07
C HIS A 87 -4.21 9.99 -12.79
N GLN A 88 -4.74 10.28 -13.99
CA GLN A 88 -4.31 11.43 -14.82
C GLN A 88 -4.75 12.78 -14.23
N GLU A 89 -5.83 12.80 -13.43
CA GLU A 89 -6.30 14.00 -12.75
C GLU A 89 -5.42 14.32 -11.53
N LEU A 90 -4.98 13.29 -10.80
CA LEU A 90 -4.28 13.42 -9.52
C LEU A 90 -2.77 13.53 -9.67
N ILE A 91 -2.19 12.94 -10.72
CA ILE A 91 -0.74 12.90 -10.91
C ILE A 91 -0.36 13.85 -12.05
N PRO A 92 0.33 14.96 -11.75
CA PRO A 92 0.78 15.89 -12.78
C PRO A 92 1.83 15.28 -13.71
N ASP A 93 1.92 15.80 -14.93
CA ASP A 93 3.05 15.51 -15.84
C ASP A 93 4.37 15.80 -15.15
N GLY A 94 5.37 14.95 -15.42
CA GLY A 94 6.68 15.02 -14.79
C GLY A 94 6.75 14.44 -13.38
N LYS A 95 5.62 13.94 -12.81
CA LYS A 95 5.55 13.37 -11.47
C LYS A 95 4.96 11.95 -11.46
N LEU A 96 5.04 11.24 -12.57
CA LEU A 96 4.41 9.92 -12.70
C LEU A 96 5.10 8.87 -11.82
N CYS A 97 6.42 8.88 -11.73
CA CYS A 97 7.19 7.85 -11.03
C CYS A 97 7.11 7.99 -9.50
N SER A 98 6.83 9.20 -9.01
CA SER A 98 6.55 9.46 -7.59
C SER A 98 5.07 9.37 -7.22
N ALA A 99 4.18 9.22 -8.21
CA ALA A 99 2.74 9.40 -8.04
C ALA A 99 2.37 10.78 -7.45
N GLY A 100 3.16 11.82 -7.75
CA GLY A 100 2.99 13.17 -7.21
C GLY A 100 3.43 13.35 -5.76
N SER A 101 3.98 12.33 -5.12
CA SER A 101 4.46 12.38 -3.74
C SER A 101 5.85 13.03 -3.66
N ASP A 102 5.99 14.07 -2.83
CA ASP A 102 7.27 14.74 -2.61
C ASP A 102 8.31 13.83 -1.94
N ALA A 103 7.89 12.81 -1.20
CA ALA A 103 8.79 11.82 -0.61
C ALA A 103 9.56 11.04 -1.69
N PHE A 104 8.92 10.76 -2.83
CA PHE A 104 9.50 9.99 -3.93
C PHE A 104 9.96 10.85 -5.12
N LYS A 105 10.01 12.17 -4.99
CA LYS A 105 10.32 13.12 -6.09
C LYS A 105 11.63 12.83 -6.82
N GLY A 106 12.59 12.18 -6.15
CA GLY A 106 13.86 11.78 -6.76
C GLY A 106 13.69 10.79 -7.90
N LEU A 107 12.58 10.03 -7.94
CA LEU A 107 12.29 9.06 -9.01
C LEU A 107 11.76 9.71 -10.30
N ASP A 108 11.35 10.99 -10.23
CA ASP A 108 10.86 11.74 -11.38
C ASP A 108 11.97 12.45 -12.17
N LEU A 109 13.22 12.36 -11.72
CA LEU A 109 14.34 13.06 -12.37
C LEU A 109 14.44 12.68 -13.84
N ALA A 110 14.50 13.71 -14.69
CA ALA A 110 14.66 13.62 -16.14
C ALA A 110 16.11 13.19 -16.48
N ARG A 111 16.31 11.88 -16.63
CA ARG A 111 17.65 11.27 -16.79
C ARG A 111 17.60 10.08 -17.74
N ALA A 112 18.56 10.06 -18.67
CA ALA A 112 18.70 8.94 -19.60
C ALA A 112 19.54 7.78 -19.05
N ASP A 113 20.19 7.95 -17.89
CA ASP A 113 21.12 7.00 -17.30
C ASP A 113 20.50 6.12 -16.19
N TRP A 114 19.18 6.13 -16.03
CA TRP A 114 18.53 5.18 -15.13
C TRP A 114 18.95 3.75 -15.47
N PRO A 115 19.31 2.89 -14.49
CA PRO A 115 19.50 1.47 -14.71
C PRO A 115 18.29 0.85 -15.40
N ALA A 116 18.51 -0.04 -16.36
CA ALA A 116 17.44 -0.53 -17.21
C ALA A 116 17.46 -2.06 -17.34
N THR A 117 16.27 -2.66 -17.36
CA THR A 117 16.10 -4.08 -17.68
C THR A 117 16.16 -4.27 -19.18
N ALA A 118 17.04 -5.18 -19.68
CA ALA A 118 17.08 -5.54 -21.10
C ALA A 118 15.84 -6.37 -21.45
N VAL A 119 15.10 -5.94 -22.48
CA VAL A 119 13.87 -6.60 -22.92
C VAL A 119 13.84 -6.80 -24.42
N SER A 120 12.97 -7.72 -24.88
CA SER A 120 12.68 -7.95 -26.28
C SER A 120 11.19 -7.77 -26.57
N SER A 121 10.86 -7.39 -27.79
CA SER A 121 9.46 -7.36 -28.26
C SER A 121 8.84 -8.75 -28.24
N GLY A 122 7.54 -8.84 -27.97
CA GLY A 122 6.80 -10.09 -27.90
C GLY A 122 6.30 -10.39 -26.50
N SER A 123 6.05 -11.65 -26.21
CA SER A 123 5.54 -12.08 -24.89
C SER A 123 6.54 -11.74 -23.79
N TYR A 124 6.03 -11.16 -22.70
CA TYR A 124 6.80 -10.82 -21.51
C TYR A 124 6.04 -11.23 -20.25
N THR A 125 6.76 -11.76 -19.27
CA THR A 125 6.21 -12.12 -17.97
C THR A 125 6.60 -11.06 -16.94
N PHE A 126 5.61 -10.32 -16.47
CA PHE A 126 5.76 -9.31 -15.44
C PHE A 126 5.71 -9.95 -14.06
N LYS A 127 6.54 -9.43 -13.13
CA LYS A 127 6.47 -9.78 -11.72
C LYS A 127 6.33 -8.50 -10.90
N TYR A 128 5.28 -8.43 -10.13
CA TYR A 128 5.06 -7.33 -9.19
C TYR A 128 5.28 -7.87 -7.78
N ARG A 129 6.31 -7.38 -7.10
CA ARG A 129 6.57 -7.74 -5.70
C ARG A 129 5.51 -7.13 -4.82
N VAL A 130 4.87 -7.96 -3.99
CA VAL A 130 3.81 -7.54 -3.09
C VAL A 130 4.13 -7.99 -1.67
N THR A 131 3.97 -7.09 -0.70
CA THR A 131 4.13 -7.36 0.73
C THR A 131 2.78 -7.56 1.43
N ALA A 132 1.69 -7.04 0.86
CA ALA A 132 0.33 -7.26 1.32
C ALA A 132 -0.60 -7.44 0.11
N PRO A 133 -1.01 -8.70 -0.20
CA PRO A 133 -1.84 -9.00 -1.36
C PRO A 133 -3.26 -8.47 -1.22
N HIS A 134 -3.77 -7.87 -2.30
CA HIS A 134 -5.14 -7.41 -2.42
C HIS A 134 -5.68 -7.61 -3.83
N LYS A 135 -7.01 -7.62 -3.96
CA LYS A 135 -7.66 -7.65 -5.27
C LYS A 135 -7.50 -6.33 -5.99
N GLY A 136 -7.38 -6.40 -7.31
CA GLY A 136 -7.25 -5.22 -8.14
C GLY A 136 -6.88 -5.51 -9.58
N THR A 137 -6.84 -4.45 -10.38
CA THR A 137 -6.46 -4.51 -11.79
C THR A 137 -5.09 -3.87 -11.98
N PHE A 138 -4.18 -4.63 -12.55
CA PHE A 138 -2.91 -4.12 -13.06
C PHE A 138 -3.08 -3.66 -14.51
N LYS A 139 -2.56 -2.48 -14.81
CA LYS A 139 -2.34 -2.01 -16.17
C LYS A 139 -0.90 -1.56 -16.31
N VAL A 140 -0.22 -2.07 -17.33
CA VAL A 140 1.15 -1.66 -17.64
C VAL A 140 1.14 -0.96 -18.98
N TYR A 141 1.64 0.26 -19.01
CA TYR A 141 1.77 1.08 -20.19
C TYR A 141 3.25 1.18 -20.58
N ILE A 142 3.52 1.45 -21.86
CA ILE A 142 4.87 1.71 -22.33
C ILE A 142 4.91 3.10 -22.99
N THR A 143 6.07 3.73 -22.97
CA THR A 143 6.27 4.98 -23.70
C THR A 143 6.11 4.79 -25.21
N LYS A 144 5.64 5.84 -25.87
CA LYS A 144 5.47 5.89 -27.33
C LYS A 144 6.81 5.83 -28.03
N GLU A 145 6.79 5.48 -29.29
CA GLU A 145 7.97 5.56 -30.15
C GLU A 145 8.49 7.01 -30.21
N GLY A 146 9.81 7.17 -30.12
CA GLY A 146 10.44 8.50 -30.11
C GLY A 146 10.46 9.17 -28.73
N PHE A 147 10.08 8.47 -27.65
CA PHE A 147 10.24 8.97 -26.28
C PHE A 147 11.71 9.35 -25.99
N ASP A 148 11.91 10.53 -25.42
CA ASP A 148 13.22 11.03 -24.98
C ASP A 148 13.42 10.76 -23.48
N PRO A 149 14.25 9.78 -23.09
CA PRO A 149 14.45 9.43 -21.68
C PRO A 149 15.16 10.52 -20.87
N ALA A 150 15.71 11.56 -21.51
CA ALA A 150 16.28 12.70 -20.83
C ALA A 150 15.26 13.77 -20.43
N LYS A 151 13.97 13.52 -20.71
CA LYS A 151 12.85 14.39 -20.28
C LYS A 151 12.06 13.75 -19.14
N SER A 152 11.38 14.59 -18.39
CA SER A 152 10.41 14.12 -17.38
C SER A 152 9.27 13.40 -18.06
N LEU A 153 8.87 12.25 -17.51
CA LEU A 153 7.79 11.43 -18.05
C LEU A 153 6.43 12.13 -17.88
N ALA A 154 5.70 12.28 -18.96
CA ALA A 154 4.35 12.83 -19.00
C ALA A 154 3.33 11.76 -19.42
N TRP A 155 2.05 11.98 -19.12
CA TRP A 155 0.96 11.07 -19.53
C TRP A 155 0.91 10.93 -21.05
N ASP A 156 1.16 12.00 -21.78
CA ASP A 156 1.18 11.97 -23.25
C ASP A 156 2.34 11.19 -23.84
N ASP A 157 3.39 10.89 -23.08
CA ASP A 157 4.47 10.01 -23.51
C ASP A 157 4.05 8.53 -23.52
N LEU A 158 3.01 8.17 -22.79
CA LEU A 158 2.55 6.78 -22.63
C LEU A 158 1.52 6.39 -23.71
N ASP A 159 1.61 5.17 -24.20
CA ASP A 159 0.58 4.56 -25.05
C ASP A 159 -0.58 4.07 -24.18
N LEU A 160 -1.43 5.01 -23.75
CA LEU A 160 -2.54 4.73 -22.83
C LEU A 160 -3.68 3.93 -23.48
N GLN A 161 -3.77 3.95 -24.81
CA GLN A 161 -4.80 3.24 -25.57
C GLN A 161 -4.50 1.74 -25.69
N ASN A 162 -3.20 1.39 -25.66
CA ASN A 162 -2.72 0.02 -25.86
C ASN A 162 -1.82 -0.41 -24.71
N PRO A 163 -2.38 -0.69 -23.50
CA PRO A 163 -1.58 -1.21 -22.40
C PRO A 163 -0.91 -2.53 -22.81
N VAL A 164 0.36 -2.70 -22.48
CA VAL A 164 1.13 -3.91 -22.79
C VAL A 164 0.71 -5.10 -21.93
N ALA A 165 0.08 -4.84 -20.80
CA ALA A 165 -0.58 -5.84 -19.97
C ALA A 165 -1.79 -5.25 -19.26
N THR A 166 -2.85 -6.06 -19.13
CA THR A 166 -4.01 -5.79 -18.29
C THR A 166 -4.44 -7.10 -17.65
N VAL A 167 -4.46 -7.16 -16.33
CA VAL A 167 -4.88 -8.35 -15.57
C VAL A 167 -5.67 -7.92 -14.35
N THR A 168 -6.76 -8.64 -14.07
CA THR A 168 -7.61 -8.39 -12.90
C THR A 168 -7.52 -9.56 -11.95
N ASP A 169 -7.34 -9.26 -10.68
CA ASP A 169 -7.29 -10.19 -9.56
C ASP A 169 -6.31 -11.36 -9.77
N PRO A 170 -5.04 -11.14 -10.22
CA PRO A 170 -4.08 -12.23 -10.29
C PRO A 170 -3.82 -12.79 -8.90
N ALA A 171 -3.59 -14.10 -8.81
CA ALA A 171 -3.22 -14.73 -7.56
C ALA A 171 -1.76 -14.38 -7.22
N ALA A 172 -1.51 -13.98 -5.97
CA ALA A 172 -0.16 -13.83 -5.45
C ALA A 172 0.43 -15.20 -5.09
N SER A 173 1.71 -15.39 -5.37
CA SER A 173 2.46 -16.60 -5.00
C SER A 173 3.92 -16.24 -4.76
N GLY A 174 4.52 -16.73 -3.66
CA GLY A 174 5.90 -16.44 -3.31
C GLY A 174 6.22 -14.95 -3.22
N GLY A 175 5.30 -14.13 -2.72
CA GLY A 175 5.48 -12.68 -2.60
C GLY A 175 5.34 -11.90 -3.92
N PHE A 176 4.81 -12.52 -4.99
CA PHE A 176 4.66 -11.88 -6.29
C PHE A 176 3.28 -12.08 -6.90
N TYR A 177 2.78 -11.06 -7.58
CA TYR A 177 1.82 -11.22 -8.66
C TYR A 177 2.58 -11.43 -9.96
N THR A 178 2.31 -12.55 -10.63
CA THR A 178 2.93 -12.89 -11.92
C THR A 178 1.87 -12.89 -13.00
N PHE A 179 2.10 -12.14 -14.07
CA PHE A 179 1.16 -12.02 -15.18
C PHE A 179 1.89 -11.78 -16.51
N SER A 180 1.24 -12.10 -17.62
CA SER A 180 1.81 -11.95 -18.95
C SER A 180 1.26 -10.74 -19.67
N GLY A 181 2.07 -10.22 -20.59
CA GLY A 181 1.71 -9.17 -21.52
C GLY A 181 2.50 -9.28 -22.83
N THR A 182 2.35 -8.27 -23.67
CA THR A 182 3.03 -8.22 -24.96
C THR A 182 3.74 -6.88 -25.14
N LEU A 183 5.06 -6.89 -25.20
CA LEU A 183 5.85 -5.71 -25.51
C LEU A 183 5.83 -5.44 -27.01
N PRO A 184 5.47 -4.23 -27.44
CA PRO A 184 5.48 -3.86 -28.85
C PRO A 184 6.92 -3.76 -29.36
N LYS A 185 7.07 -3.64 -30.68
CA LYS A 185 8.38 -3.31 -31.27
C LYS A 185 8.77 -1.90 -30.85
N ARG A 186 9.91 -1.79 -30.19
CA ARG A 186 10.53 -0.54 -29.77
C ARG A 186 12.05 -0.66 -29.95
N SER A 187 12.75 0.45 -29.87
CA SER A 187 14.21 0.52 -29.86
C SER A 187 14.69 1.45 -28.76
N GLY A 188 15.91 1.21 -28.27
CA GLY A 188 16.53 2.05 -27.26
C GLY A 188 15.81 2.00 -25.90
N LYS A 189 15.96 3.06 -25.14
CA LYS A 189 15.36 3.19 -23.81
C LYS A 189 13.89 3.57 -23.88
N GLN A 190 13.11 2.90 -23.06
CA GLN A 190 11.69 3.14 -22.85
C GLN A 190 11.38 3.07 -21.35
N VAL A 191 10.23 3.59 -20.94
CA VAL A 191 9.72 3.44 -19.59
C VAL A 191 8.43 2.63 -19.63
N LEU A 192 8.35 1.62 -18.78
CA LEU A 192 7.11 0.94 -18.46
C LEU A 192 6.51 1.56 -17.20
N TYR A 193 5.26 1.98 -17.30
CA TYR A 193 4.50 2.56 -16.19
C TYR A 193 3.40 1.62 -15.77
N ALA A 194 3.52 1.08 -14.57
CA ALA A 194 2.54 0.16 -14.01
C ALA A 194 1.62 0.89 -13.03
N VAL A 195 0.32 0.62 -13.14
CA VAL A 195 -0.72 1.05 -12.22
C VAL A 195 -1.42 -0.19 -11.66
N TRP A 196 -1.43 -0.35 -10.36
CA TRP A 196 -2.26 -1.33 -9.68
C TRP A 196 -3.40 -0.60 -8.96
N GLN A 197 -4.59 -0.58 -9.58
CA GLN A 197 -5.80 -0.04 -8.96
C GLN A 197 -6.48 -1.15 -8.18
N ARG A 198 -6.62 -0.98 -6.88
CA ARG A 198 -7.37 -1.92 -6.04
C ARG A 198 -8.85 -1.91 -6.39
N SER A 199 -9.52 -3.06 -6.20
CA SER A 199 -10.97 -3.21 -6.34
C SER A 199 -11.69 -3.26 -5.00
N ASP A 200 -10.96 -3.48 -3.91
CA ASP A 200 -11.46 -3.54 -2.53
C ASP A 200 -11.27 -2.22 -1.75
N SER A 201 -10.63 -1.24 -2.36
CA SER A 201 -10.48 0.13 -1.84
C SER A 201 -10.24 1.11 -3.00
N PRO A 202 -10.34 2.45 -2.78
CA PRO A 202 -10.01 3.44 -3.82
C PRO A 202 -8.50 3.58 -4.08
N GLU A 203 -7.64 2.91 -3.33
CA GLU A 203 -6.19 3.03 -3.39
C GLU A 203 -5.60 2.50 -4.71
N ALA A 204 -4.54 3.15 -5.20
CA ALA A 204 -3.75 2.66 -6.33
C ALA A 204 -2.26 2.84 -6.09
N PHE A 205 -1.47 1.92 -6.66
CA PHE A 205 -0.01 1.89 -6.60
C PHE A 205 0.60 2.11 -7.97
N TYR A 206 1.81 2.68 -7.98
CA TYR A 206 2.46 3.12 -9.20
C TYR A 206 3.92 2.69 -9.24
N SER A 207 4.44 2.37 -10.43
CA SER A 207 5.84 2.02 -10.62
C SER A 207 6.32 2.45 -12.01
N CYS A 208 7.49 3.08 -12.07
CA CYS A 208 8.25 3.29 -13.29
C CYS A 208 9.38 2.26 -13.38
N SER A 209 9.48 1.55 -14.50
CA SER A 209 10.57 0.62 -14.79
C SER A 209 11.24 1.04 -16.10
N ASP A 210 12.53 1.35 -16.05
CA ASP A 210 13.29 1.65 -17.25
C ASP A 210 13.67 0.34 -17.95
N VAL A 211 13.46 0.28 -19.26
CA VAL A 211 13.77 -0.89 -20.08
C VAL A 211 14.58 -0.48 -21.32
N THR A 212 15.39 -1.40 -21.85
CA THR A 212 16.16 -1.18 -23.06
C THR A 212 15.86 -2.28 -24.08
N PHE A 213 15.38 -1.89 -25.25
CA PHE A 213 15.20 -2.77 -26.39
C PHE A 213 16.46 -2.81 -27.26
N GLY A 214 16.84 -3.99 -27.70
CA GLY A 214 18.00 -4.17 -28.58
C GLY A 214 19.34 -4.21 -27.85
N GLY A 215 19.36 -4.40 -26.54
CA GLY A 215 20.58 -4.55 -25.74
C GLY A 215 21.08 -6.00 -25.78
N ALA A 216 21.85 -6.33 -26.79
CA ALA A 216 22.94 -7.30 -26.89
C ALA A 216 23.27 -7.56 -28.38
N SER A 217 23.74 -6.55 -29.09
CA SER A 217 24.54 -6.76 -30.31
C SER A 217 25.97 -6.39 -29.97
N THR A 218 26.76 -7.40 -29.74
CA THR A 218 28.21 -7.30 -29.87
C THR A 218 28.54 -6.83 -31.29
N GLY A 219 29.02 -5.61 -31.42
CA GLY A 219 29.65 -5.13 -32.64
C GLY A 219 29.02 -3.87 -33.23
N GLY A 220 29.57 -2.72 -32.87
CA GLY A 220 29.27 -1.43 -33.51
C GLY A 220 29.84 -0.28 -32.71
N ASP A 221 31.01 0.15 -33.15
CA ASP A 221 31.79 1.29 -32.67
C ASP A 221 30.95 2.56 -32.59
N GLY A 222 30.61 3.00 -31.41
CA GLY A 222 29.94 4.25 -31.14
C GLY A 222 29.83 4.46 -29.64
N GLY A 223 30.78 5.24 -29.08
CA GLY A 223 31.07 5.44 -27.66
C GLY A 223 29.95 5.92 -26.76
N SER A 224 28.90 5.15 -26.61
CA SER A 224 27.93 5.30 -25.56
C SER A 224 28.17 4.20 -24.52
N THR A 225 28.57 4.57 -23.32
CA THR A 225 28.65 3.66 -22.19
C THR A 225 27.29 2.95 -22.03
N PRO A 226 27.23 1.60 -22.03
CA PRO A 226 25.99 0.89 -21.80
C PRO A 226 25.37 1.38 -20.49
N ALA A 227 24.06 1.62 -20.48
CA ALA A 227 23.36 1.90 -19.24
C ALA A 227 23.55 0.73 -18.28
N PRO A 228 23.72 0.98 -16.96
CA PRO A 228 23.83 -0.09 -15.99
C PRO A 228 22.58 -0.99 -16.04
N SER A 229 22.80 -2.30 -15.89
CA SER A 229 21.69 -3.26 -15.80
C SER A 229 20.93 -3.07 -14.49
N ALA A 230 19.60 -3.13 -14.57
CA ALA A 230 18.75 -3.09 -13.41
C ALA A 230 18.75 -4.44 -12.66
N SER A 231 18.66 -4.38 -11.34
CA SER A 231 18.59 -5.54 -10.44
C SER A 231 17.55 -5.31 -9.36
N ALA A 232 16.69 -6.30 -9.11
CA ALA A 232 15.78 -6.25 -7.99
C ALA A 232 16.52 -6.48 -6.65
N PRO A 233 16.01 -5.96 -5.53
CA PRO A 233 16.54 -6.27 -4.21
C PRO A 233 16.38 -7.76 -3.90
N SER A 234 17.33 -8.32 -3.14
CA SER A 234 17.23 -9.67 -2.62
C SER A 234 16.22 -9.73 -1.46
N GLU A 235 15.75 -10.95 -1.13
CA GLU A 235 14.87 -11.15 0.02
C GLU A 235 15.57 -10.69 1.32
N GLU A 236 16.85 -11.04 1.50
CA GLU A 236 17.68 -10.63 2.62
C GLU A 236 17.74 -9.08 2.76
N GLN A 237 17.95 -8.36 1.65
CA GLN A 237 17.93 -6.89 1.68
C GLN A 237 16.57 -6.32 2.09
N ILE A 238 15.49 -6.98 1.70
CA ILE A 238 14.13 -6.57 2.08
C ILE A 238 13.87 -6.84 3.57
N GLU A 239 14.31 -7.98 4.08
CA GLU A 239 14.19 -8.33 5.50
C GLU A 239 15.03 -7.40 6.38
N ASP A 240 16.30 -7.21 6.04
CA ASP A 240 17.22 -6.35 6.79
C ASP A 240 16.79 -4.87 6.84
N GLY A 241 16.15 -4.40 5.77
CA GLY A 241 15.69 -3.02 5.67
C GLY A 241 14.24 -2.80 6.11
N ALA A 242 13.53 -3.83 6.55
CA ALA A 242 12.11 -3.71 6.91
C ALA A 242 11.88 -2.78 8.11
N ASP A 243 12.79 -2.79 9.09
CA ASP A 243 12.72 -1.95 10.29
C ASP A 243 12.99 -0.46 10.00
N GLU A 244 13.62 -0.15 8.86
CA GLU A 244 13.91 1.22 8.42
C GLU A 244 12.74 1.79 7.58
N SER A 245 11.79 0.97 7.15
CA SER A 245 10.62 1.43 6.40
C SER A 245 9.62 2.11 7.32
N THR A 246 9.07 3.25 6.86
CA THR A 246 7.95 3.91 7.52
C THR A 246 6.59 3.38 7.05
N VAL A 247 6.60 2.48 6.08
CA VAL A 247 5.39 1.85 5.56
C VAL A 247 4.94 0.77 6.53
N GLU A 248 3.88 1.04 7.28
CA GLU A 248 3.29 0.08 8.21
C GLU A 248 2.57 -1.05 7.48
N HIS A 249 2.99 -2.28 7.73
CA HIS A 249 2.42 -3.49 7.13
C HIS A 249 1.23 -4.06 7.92
N ASN A 250 0.88 -3.49 9.09
CA ASN A 250 -0.24 -3.92 9.95
C ASN A 250 -0.34 -5.44 10.16
N GLY A 251 0.79 -6.11 10.30
CA GLY A 251 0.87 -7.56 10.50
C GLY A 251 0.76 -8.41 9.22
N HIS A 252 0.77 -7.80 8.04
CA HIS A 252 0.74 -8.50 6.74
C HIS A 252 2.12 -8.51 6.05
N GLY A 253 3.19 -8.46 6.80
CA GLY A 253 4.55 -8.33 6.27
C GLY A 253 5.37 -9.60 6.23
N ASP A 254 4.78 -10.77 6.47
CA ASP A 254 5.48 -12.01 6.20
C ASP A 254 5.44 -12.32 4.71
N GLN A 255 6.55 -12.83 4.22
CA GLN A 255 6.77 -13.10 2.80
C GLN A 255 5.95 -14.29 2.27
N ASP A 256 5.11 -14.89 3.10
CA ASP A 256 4.29 -16.03 2.74
C ASP A 256 2.92 -15.54 2.21
N ALA A 257 2.79 -15.53 0.89
CA ALA A 257 1.52 -15.20 0.21
C ALA A 257 0.37 -16.18 0.54
N SER A 258 0.66 -17.26 1.27
CA SER A 258 -0.32 -18.24 1.75
C SER A 258 -0.83 -17.94 3.16
N THR A 259 -0.21 -17.02 3.89
CA THR A 259 -0.77 -16.54 5.16
C THR A 259 -1.95 -15.63 4.89
N SER A 260 -3.10 -16.25 4.86
CA SER A 260 -4.40 -15.59 4.94
C SER A 260 -4.42 -14.75 6.21
N ALA A 261 -4.90 -13.50 6.11
CA ALA A 261 -5.01 -12.57 7.22
C ALA A 261 -5.95 -13.11 8.32
N GLU A 262 -5.44 -13.99 9.18
CA GLU A 262 -6.05 -14.26 10.48
C GLU A 262 -5.40 -13.32 11.50
N PRO A 263 -6.19 -12.58 12.28
CA PRO A 263 -5.65 -11.70 13.29
C PRO A 263 -4.99 -12.57 14.39
N VAL A 264 -3.66 -12.61 14.39
CA VAL A 264 -2.93 -13.17 15.53
C VAL A 264 -3.09 -12.20 16.68
N ALA A 265 -3.94 -12.55 17.63
CA ALA A 265 -4.03 -11.88 18.91
C ALA A 265 -2.70 -12.09 19.65
N LYS A 266 -1.76 -11.17 19.50
CA LYS A 266 -0.63 -11.07 20.41
C LYS A 266 -1.10 -10.46 21.70
N THR A 267 -1.35 -11.32 22.66
CA THR A 267 -1.45 -10.97 24.07
C THR A 267 -0.01 -10.84 24.59
N GLU A 268 0.55 -9.65 24.55
CA GLU A 268 1.61 -9.24 25.47
C GLU A 268 1.42 -7.77 25.80
N ALA A 269 1.19 -7.54 27.09
CA ALA A 269 0.98 -6.23 27.65
C ALA A 269 2.29 -5.41 27.57
N ASN A 270 2.22 -4.25 26.93
CA ASN A 270 3.22 -3.22 27.02
C ASN A 270 3.34 -2.76 28.48
N GLN A 271 4.42 -3.15 29.15
CA GLN A 271 4.83 -2.51 30.38
C GLN A 271 5.50 -1.15 30.06
N PRO A 272 5.07 -0.05 30.69
CA PRO A 272 5.69 1.24 30.46
C PRO A 272 7.11 1.27 31.03
N LYS A 273 8.10 1.47 30.19
CA LYS A 273 9.48 1.75 30.59
C LYS A 273 9.56 3.22 31.00
N ALA A 274 10.06 3.45 32.21
CA ALA A 274 10.14 4.75 32.84
C ALA A 274 10.90 5.80 32.01
N ALA A 275 10.40 7.03 32.08
CA ALA A 275 10.84 8.21 31.37
C ALA A 275 12.30 8.56 31.64
N GLY A 276 13.04 8.82 30.55
CA GLY A 276 14.24 9.66 30.52
C GLY A 276 13.94 10.81 29.56
N THR A 277 14.25 11.99 30.04
CA THR A 277 13.92 13.33 29.56
C THR A 277 14.37 13.70 28.15
N THR A 278 13.52 14.55 27.49
CA THR A 278 13.77 15.60 26.46
C THR A 278 13.98 15.08 25.02
N GLU A 279 13.22 15.49 24.05
CA GLU A 279 12.83 16.70 23.37
C GLU A 279 11.87 16.39 22.21
N ASN A 280 10.95 17.30 21.98
CA ASN A 280 10.05 17.54 20.85
C ASN A 280 10.18 16.66 19.62
N LEU A 281 9.19 15.78 19.41
CA LEU A 281 8.84 15.26 18.11
C LEU A 281 7.47 15.78 17.71
N ALA A 282 7.39 16.25 16.49
CA ALA A 282 6.28 16.93 15.89
C ALA A 282 4.94 16.16 16.04
N GLU A 283 3.99 16.85 16.63
CA GLU A 283 2.59 16.48 16.77
C GLU A 283 1.94 16.42 15.38
N THR A 284 1.71 15.21 14.87
CA THR A 284 0.80 15.02 13.74
C THR A 284 -0.57 14.64 14.27
N GLY A 285 -1.42 15.68 14.47
CA GLY A 285 -2.84 15.68 14.27
C GLY A 285 -3.68 14.58 14.88
N GLY A 286 -3.71 14.48 16.23
CA GLY A 286 -4.85 13.93 16.95
C GLY A 286 -5.44 15.03 17.81
N ASP A 287 -6.60 15.57 17.41
CA ASP A 287 -7.28 16.61 18.18
C ASP A 287 -7.59 16.08 19.59
N SER A 288 -7.25 16.86 20.63
CA SER A 288 -7.42 16.53 22.04
C SER A 288 -8.87 16.22 22.43
N SER A 289 -9.84 16.51 21.55
CA SER A 289 -11.26 16.20 21.70
C SER A 289 -11.56 14.68 21.58
N THR A 290 -10.76 13.90 20.87
CA THR A 290 -10.99 12.46 20.65
C THR A 290 -10.86 11.66 21.96
N SER A 291 -9.92 12.01 22.82
CA SER A 291 -9.73 11.36 24.12
C SER A 291 -10.90 11.63 25.08
N TYR A 292 -11.48 12.83 25.04
CA TYR A 292 -12.64 13.17 25.88
C TYR A 292 -13.92 12.47 25.40
N ILE A 293 -14.09 12.29 24.10
CA ILE A 293 -15.23 11.56 23.53
C ILE A 293 -15.16 10.07 23.91
N ALA A 294 -13.98 9.44 23.88
CA ALA A 294 -13.81 8.06 24.28
C ALA A 294 -14.06 7.85 25.77
N MET A 295 -13.57 8.74 26.64
CA MET A 295 -13.81 8.68 28.08
C MET A 295 -15.27 9.01 28.44
N GLY A 296 -15.92 9.98 27.76
CA GLY A 296 -17.31 10.33 27.93
C GLY A 296 -18.25 9.20 27.53
N GLY A 297 -17.96 8.50 26.45
CA GLY A 297 -18.73 7.34 25.98
C GLY A 297 -18.72 6.16 26.97
N ALA A 298 -17.55 5.84 27.53
CA ALA A 298 -17.41 4.77 28.50
C ALA A 298 -18.16 5.07 29.84
N ALA A 299 -18.08 6.33 30.29
CA ALA A 299 -18.79 6.77 31.47
C ALA A 299 -20.33 6.72 31.31
N ALA A 300 -20.82 7.15 30.14
CA ALA A 300 -22.27 7.10 29.85
C ALA A 300 -22.81 5.66 29.79
N LEU A 301 -22.04 4.72 29.23
CA LEU A 301 -22.40 3.30 29.18
C LEU A 301 -22.42 2.66 30.61
N ALA A 302 -21.44 3.01 31.44
CA ALA A 302 -21.39 2.52 32.81
C ALA A 302 -22.56 3.03 33.65
N LEU A 303 -22.93 4.30 33.54
CA LEU A 303 -24.07 4.89 34.23
C LEU A 303 -25.40 4.33 33.71
N GLY A 304 -25.54 4.09 32.42
CA GLY A 304 -26.73 3.47 31.84
C GLY A 304 -26.94 2.04 32.31
N ALA A 305 -25.88 1.23 32.40
CA ALA A 305 -25.94 -0.14 32.92
C ALA A 305 -26.33 -0.17 34.43
N ALA A 306 -25.77 0.74 35.23
CA ALA A 306 -26.11 0.85 36.66
C ALA A 306 -27.57 1.24 36.89
N ALA A 307 -28.09 2.19 36.12
CA ALA A 307 -29.48 2.62 36.19
C ALA A 307 -30.46 1.49 35.82
N LEU A 308 -30.15 0.73 34.77
CA LEU A 308 -30.94 -0.45 34.40
C LEU A 308 -30.91 -1.52 35.45
N PHE A 309 -29.75 -1.83 36.03
CA PHE A 309 -29.60 -2.83 37.07
C PHE A 309 -30.40 -2.46 38.34
N MET A 310 -30.34 -1.17 38.76
CA MET A 310 -31.13 -0.68 39.89
C MET A 310 -32.63 -0.73 39.60
N SER A 311 -33.07 -0.42 38.40
CA SER A 311 -34.50 -0.46 38.05
C SER A 311 -35.07 -1.88 38.06
N VAL A 312 -34.30 -2.87 37.58
CA VAL A 312 -34.67 -4.28 37.61
C VAL A 312 -34.73 -4.79 39.05
N ARG A 313 -33.76 -4.42 39.88
CA ARG A 313 -33.69 -4.85 41.28
C ARG A 313 -34.85 -4.27 42.11
N ARG A 314 -35.25 -3.02 41.91
CA ARG A 314 -36.44 -2.43 42.56
C ARG A 314 -37.74 -3.14 42.21
N ARG A 315 -37.94 -3.53 40.96
CA ARG A 315 -39.11 -4.30 40.52
C ARG A 315 -39.17 -5.70 41.11
N ALA A 316 -38.01 -6.35 41.31
CA ALA A 316 -37.93 -7.67 41.94
C ALA A 316 -38.30 -7.65 43.45
N THR A 317 -37.99 -6.56 44.17
CA THR A 317 -38.30 -6.41 45.59
C THR A 317 -39.75 -6.02 45.86
N ASP A 318 -40.43 -5.30 44.96
CA ASP A 318 -41.83 -4.95 45.09
C ASP A 318 -42.78 -6.13 44.76
N GLY A 319 -42.32 -7.14 44.00
CA GLY A 319 -43.09 -8.35 43.70
C GLY A 319 -43.22 -9.35 44.83
N THR A 320 -42.47 -9.21 45.92
CA THR A 320 -42.44 -10.17 47.05
C THR A 320 -43.29 -9.70 48.29
N ARG A 321 -43.97 -8.56 48.17
CA ARG A 321 -44.80 -7.98 49.18
C ARG A 321 -46.28 -7.90 48.83
N ARG A 322 -46.79 -8.88 48.11
CA ARG A 322 -48.24 -9.06 47.94
C ARG A 322 -48.65 -10.54 48.16
#